data_947e633fe03bf51c550b9d1594d6c516
#
_entry.id   947e633fe03bf51c550b9d1594d6c516
#
_cell.length_a   1.000
_cell.length_b   1.000
_cell.length_c   1.000
_cell.angle_alpha   90.00
_cell.angle_beta   90.00
_cell.angle_gamma   90.00
#
_symmetry.space_group_name_H-M   'P 1'
#
loop_
_entity.id
_entity.type
_entity.pdbx_description
1 polymer ?
#
loop_
_entity_poly.entity_id
_entity_poly.type
_entity_poly.pdbx_seq_one_letter_code
_entity_poly.pdbx_strand_id
1 'polypeptide(L)'
;MDHIQFLQAAKAAGVKDIREIPYIAFQEGPMAALMGGHIDLLSTGMAETVGPLEAGEIRVLALTAPQRVDAGVLGQVPTLKEAGIDTTFINWRGIFAAPGVGADEKVYLTEALRKMSETPEWDEVCLKNGWTKAFMESEAFAAFLEKTNEEYKDLLTEIGLFKAQ
;
A
#
# COMPACT_ATOMS: atom_id res chain seq x y z
N MET A 1 5.57 -4.41 4.26
CA MET A 1 5.20 -3.32 3.32
C MET A 1 5.24 -1.96 4.00
N ASP A 2 4.72 -1.83 5.21
CA ASP A 2 4.61 -0.55 5.94
C ASP A 2 5.94 0.18 6.14
N HIS A 3 7.03 -0.56 6.40
CA HIS A 3 8.38 0.00 6.48
C HIS A 3 8.82 0.64 5.16
N ILE A 4 8.65 -0.05 4.02
CA ILE A 4 9.00 0.47 2.70
C ILE A 4 8.17 1.71 2.37
N GLN A 5 6.87 1.66 2.62
CA GLN A 5 5.94 2.78 2.44
C GLN A 5 6.40 4.02 3.22
N PHE A 6 6.75 3.83 4.49
CA PHE A 6 7.21 4.92 5.35
C PHE A 6 8.55 5.50 4.88
N LEU A 7 9.53 4.66 4.57
CA LEU A 7 10.84 5.11 4.09
C LEU A 7 10.76 5.86 2.76
N GLN A 8 9.91 5.41 1.86
CA GLN A 8 9.65 6.10 0.59
C GLN A 8 9.06 7.49 0.83
N ALA A 9 8.11 7.62 1.75
CA ALA A 9 7.53 8.89 2.12
C ALA A 9 8.56 9.82 2.80
N ALA A 10 9.37 9.30 3.73
CA ALA A 10 10.42 10.04 4.40
C ALA A 10 11.49 10.57 3.42
N LYS A 11 11.90 9.72 2.48
CA LYS A 11 12.83 10.11 1.41
C LYS A 11 12.25 11.21 0.53
N ALA A 12 11.01 11.08 0.09
CA ALA A 12 10.33 12.10 -0.71
C ALA A 12 10.11 13.40 0.06
N ALA A 13 9.97 13.34 1.38
CA ALA A 13 9.92 14.51 2.27
C ALA A 13 11.29 15.18 2.50
N GLY A 14 12.37 14.62 1.96
CA GLY A 14 13.72 15.21 2.06
C GLY A 14 14.48 14.82 3.33
N VAL A 15 14.08 13.77 4.05
CA VAL A 15 14.85 13.24 5.17
C VAL A 15 16.19 12.70 4.64
N LYS A 16 17.31 13.25 5.15
CA LYS A 16 18.65 13.01 4.59
C LYS A 16 19.19 11.61 4.90
N ASP A 17 18.93 11.07 6.07
CA ASP A 17 19.39 9.74 6.45
C ASP A 17 18.24 8.88 6.96
N ILE A 18 17.56 8.25 6.02
CA ILE A 18 16.41 7.38 6.31
C ILE A 18 16.81 6.09 7.06
N ARG A 19 18.10 5.74 7.11
CA ARG A 19 18.61 4.57 7.84
C ARG A 19 18.63 4.79 9.35
N GLU A 20 18.72 6.06 9.77
CA GLU A 20 18.75 6.42 11.18
C GLU A 20 17.36 6.53 11.81
N ILE A 21 16.28 6.42 11.00
CA ILE A 21 14.92 6.45 11.52
C ILE A 21 14.66 5.17 12.31
N PRO A 22 14.36 5.25 13.61
CA PRO A 22 14.03 4.08 14.40
C PRO A 22 12.76 3.42 13.86
N TYR A 23 12.83 2.13 13.58
CA TYR A 23 11.68 1.36 13.10
C TYR A 23 11.45 0.14 13.98
N ILE A 24 10.22 -0.05 14.42
CA ILE A 24 9.78 -1.21 15.19
C ILE A 24 8.74 -1.96 14.37
N ALA A 25 9.02 -3.22 14.05
CA ALA A 25 8.06 -4.12 13.42
C ALA A 25 7.19 -4.79 14.49
N PHE A 26 5.91 -4.55 14.44
CA PHE A 26 4.93 -5.27 15.27
C PHE A 26 4.29 -6.39 14.47
N GLN A 27 4.12 -7.55 15.10
CA GLN A 27 3.30 -8.62 14.54
C GLN A 27 1.83 -8.45 14.93
N GLU A 28 1.60 -7.98 16.16
CA GLU A 28 0.26 -7.70 16.69
C GLU A 28 0.27 -6.39 17.48
N GLY A 29 -0.84 -5.67 17.45
CA GLY A 29 -1.08 -4.51 18.29
C GLY A 29 -0.35 -3.20 17.95
N PRO A 30 0.06 -2.91 16.70
CA PRO A 30 0.74 -1.66 16.39
C PRO A 30 -0.13 -0.42 16.70
N MET A 31 -1.44 -0.52 16.53
CA MET A 31 -2.38 0.55 16.88
C MET A 31 -2.41 0.82 18.39
N ALA A 32 -2.40 -0.22 19.19
CA ALA A 32 -2.33 -0.08 20.66
C ALA A 32 -1.01 0.58 21.10
N ALA A 33 0.10 0.28 20.42
CA ALA A 33 1.38 0.92 20.70
C ALA A 33 1.36 2.43 20.38
N LEU A 34 0.69 2.84 19.28
CA LEU A 34 0.49 4.25 18.95
C LEU A 34 -0.39 4.95 20.00
N MET A 35 -1.54 4.37 20.32
CA MET A 35 -2.50 4.93 21.27
C MET A 35 -1.91 4.99 22.69
N GLY A 36 -1.05 4.02 23.05
CA GLY A 36 -0.32 3.99 24.32
C GLY A 36 0.91 4.92 24.39
N GLY A 37 1.23 5.64 23.30
CA GLY A 37 2.39 6.54 23.25
C GLY A 37 3.74 5.81 23.25
N HIS A 38 3.78 4.54 22.86
CA HIS A 38 5.02 3.76 22.73
C HIS A 38 5.72 3.97 21.40
N ILE A 39 5.01 4.50 20.40
CA ILE A 39 5.54 4.96 19.13
C ILE A 39 4.90 6.31 18.77
N ASP A 40 5.62 7.13 18.03
CA ASP A 40 5.18 8.47 17.63
C ASP A 40 4.37 8.46 16.35
N LEU A 41 4.59 7.47 15.47
CA LEU A 41 3.98 7.38 14.16
C LEU A 41 3.79 5.92 13.75
N LEU A 42 2.66 5.63 13.12
CA LEU A 42 2.31 4.32 12.58
C LEU A 42 2.05 4.44 11.07
N SER A 43 2.70 3.56 10.30
CA SER A 43 2.36 3.29 8.89
C SER A 43 1.60 1.98 8.82
N THR A 44 0.36 2.02 8.34
CA THR A 44 -0.53 0.84 8.35
C THR A 44 -1.60 0.92 7.26
N GLY A 45 -2.42 -0.11 7.13
CA GLY A 45 -3.54 -0.15 6.19
C GLY A 45 -4.70 0.76 6.59
N MET A 46 -5.40 1.33 5.61
CA MET A 46 -6.52 2.26 5.85
C MET A 46 -7.62 1.64 6.72
N ALA A 47 -7.97 0.38 6.47
CA ALA A 47 -9.05 -0.29 7.21
C ALA A 47 -8.83 -0.33 8.73
N GLU A 48 -7.57 -0.37 9.17
CA GLU A 48 -7.21 -0.42 10.58
C GLU A 48 -7.35 0.95 11.27
N THR A 49 -7.40 2.03 10.50
CA THR A 49 -7.43 3.40 11.04
C THR A 49 -8.83 3.96 11.20
N VAL A 50 -9.85 3.41 10.53
CA VAL A 50 -11.22 3.97 10.49
C VAL A 50 -11.82 4.09 11.89
N GLY A 51 -11.89 3.00 12.64
CA GLY A 51 -12.50 2.99 13.98
C GLY A 51 -11.79 3.95 14.95
N PRO A 52 -10.48 3.86 15.14
CA PRO A 52 -9.74 4.78 16.02
C PRO A 52 -9.82 6.26 15.58
N LEU A 53 -9.90 6.53 14.26
CA LEU A 53 -10.07 7.89 13.75
C LEU A 53 -11.48 8.44 14.08
N GLU A 54 -12.54 7.63 13.89
CA GLU A 54 -13.91 7.98 14.25
C GLU A 54 -14.08 8.21 15.74
N ALA A 55 -13.37 7.42 16.56
CA ALA A 55 -13.35 7.60 18.02
C ALA A 55 -12.51 8.81 18.48
N GLY A 56 -11.77 9.45 17.58
CA GLY A 56 -10.86 10.56 17.93
C GLY A 56 -9.61 10.15 18.70
N GLU A 57 -9.26 8.86 18.69
CA GLU A 57 -8.12 8.29 19.41
C GLU A 57 -6.80 8.46 18.67
N ILE A 58 -6.88 8.63 17.33
CA ILE A 58 -5.74 8.87 16.46
C ILE A 58 -6.02 10.03 15.49
N ARG A 59 -4.95 10.55 14.91
CA ARG A 59 -5.01 11.47 13.78
C ARG A 59 -4.31 10.84 12.58
N VAL A 60 -5.02 10.66 11.47
CA VAL A 60 -4.40 10.26 10.20
C VAL A 60 -3.82 11.50 9.53
N LEU A 61 -2.53 11.50 9.26
CA LEU A 61 -1.80 12.65 8.73
C LEU A 61 -1.93 12.78 7.23
N ALA A 62 -1.79 11.66 6.51
CA ALA A 62 -1.94 11.58 5.07
C ALA A 62 -2.19 10.15 4.60
N LEU A 63 -2.76 10.02 3.41
CA LEU A 63 -2.90 8.76 2.68
C LEU A 63 -1.78 8.67 1.62
N THR A 64 -1.27 7.47 1.39
CA THR A 64 -0.26 7.21 0.35
C THR A 64 -0.87 6.96 -1.03
N ALA A 65 -2.19 6.91 -1.11
CA ALA A 65 -2.94 6.75 -2.35
C ALA A 65 -2.68 7.92 -3.33
N PRO A 66 -2.77 7.69 -4.67
CA PRO A 66 -2.58 8.74 -5.68
C PRO A 66 -3.67 9.83 -5.64
N GLN A 67 -4.84 9.49 -5.11
CA GLN A 67 -6.00 10.38 -4.96
C GLN A 67 -6.68 10.10 -3.62
N ARG A 68 -7.47 11.05 -3.13
CA ARG A 68 -8.31 10.83 -1.94
C ARG A 68 -9.24 9.66 -2.16
N VAL A 69 -9.50 8.93 -1.12
CA VAL A 69 -10.45 7.81 -1.13
C VAL A 69 -11.85 8.32 -0.77
N ASP A 70 -12.87 7.85 -1.46
CA ASP A 70 -14.26 8.11 -1.09
C ASP A 70 -14.72 7.05 -0.07
N ALA A 71 -14.23 7.19 1.16
CA ALA A 71 -14.43 6.22 2.22
C ALA A 71 -14.67 6.92 3.57
N GLY A 72 -15.87 7.46 3.78
CA GLY A 72 -16.30 8.04 5.04
C GLY A 72 -15.33 9.08 5.60
N VAL A 73 -14.89 8.89 6.84
CA VAL A 73 -13.97 9.82 7.54
C VAL A 73 -12.61 9.95 6.86
N LEU A 74 -12.16 8.94 6.12
CA LEU A 74 -10.89 8.97 5.37
C LEU A 74 -10.94 9.89 4.15
N GLY A 75 -12.12 10.19 3.60
CA GLY A 75 -12.28 11.13 2.49
C GLY A 75 -11.82 12.56 2.81
N GLN A 76 -11.71 12.90 4.08
CA GLN A 76 -11.23 14.21 4.55
C GLN A 76 -9.70 14.25 4.71
N VAL A 77 -9.05 13.09 4.75
CA VAL A 77 -7.59 13.01 4.94
C VAL A 77 -6.89 13.34 3.62
N PRO A 78 -5.90 14.25 3.63
CA PRO A 78 -5.15 14.58 2.42
C PRO A 78 -4.28 13.40 1.99
N THR A 79 -3.93 13.36 0.72
CA THR A 79 -2.87 12.49 0.23
C THR A 79 -1.49 13.08 0.56
N LEU A 80 -0.43 12.26 0.49
CA LEU A 80 0.95 12.77 0.61
C LEU A 80 1.24 13.87 -0.41
N LYS A 81 0.75 13.72 -1.66
CA LYS A 81 0.92 14.74 -2.71
C LYS A 81 0.25 16.06 -2.36
N GLU A 82 -0.97 16.02 -1.85
CA GLU A 82 -1.68 17.23 -1.38
C GLU A 82 -0.98 17.86 -0.18
N ALA A 83 -0.30 17.06 0.65
CA ALA A 83 0.53 17.54 1.76
C ALA A 83 1.92 18.04 1.32
N GLY A 84 2.23 18.06 0.02
CA GLY A 84 3.50 18.55 -0.52
C GLY A 84 4.62 17.50 -0.61
N ILE A 85 4.32 16.23 -0.37
CA ILE A 85 5.27 15.12 -0.47
C ILE A 85 4.97 14.35 -1.76
N ASP A 86 5.78 14.55 -2.81
CA ASP A 86 5.53 13.96 -4.13
C ASP A 86 5.90 12.47 -4.19
N THR A 87 5.11 11.67 -3.55
CA THR A 87 5.19 10.21 -3.63
C THR A 87 3.81 9.57 -3.49
N THR A 88 3.70 8.35 -3.96
CA THR A 88 2.53 7.48 -3.77
C THR A 88 3.00 6.08 -3.47
N PHE A 89 2.22 5.34 -2.69
CA PHE A 89 2.46 3.93 -2.43
C PHE A 89 1.15 3.16 -2.56
N ILE A 90 1.20 2.05 -3.29
CA ILE A 90 0.05 1.18 -3.50
C ILE A 90 0.35 -0.19 -2.89
N ASN A 91 -0.40 -0.56 -1.88
CA ASN A 91 -0.35 -1.91 -1.33
C ASN A 91 -1.21 -2.84 -2.20
N TRP A 92 -0.63 -3.23 -3.33
CA TRP A 92 -1.31 -4.03 -4.34
C TRP A 92 -1.55 -5.50 -3.92
N ARG A 93 -2.51 -6.14 -4.57
CA ARG A 93 -2.81 -7.57 -4.51
C ARG A 93 -2.72 -8.14 -5.92
N GLY A 94 -2.16 -9.32 -6.09
CA GLY A 94 -2.03 -9.96 -7.39
C GLY A 94 -2.34 -11.45 -7.35
N ILE A 95 -2.83 -11.99 -8.45
CA ILE A 95 -3.05 -13.42 -8.66
C ILE A 95 -2.03 -13.91 -9.67
N PHE A 96 -1.33 -14.97 -9.33
CA PHE A 96 -0.28 -15.57 -10.14
C PHE A 96 -0.70 -16.97 -10.57
N ALA A 97 -0.50 -17.28 -11.84
CA ALA A 97 -0.63 -18.64 -12.35
C ALA A 97 0.67 -19.43 -12.13
N ALA A 98 0.56 -20.76 -12.12
CA ALA A 98 1.71 -21.65 -12.04
C ALA A 98 2.60 -21.52 -13.30
N PRO A 99 3.92 -21.80 -13.19
CA PRO A 99 4.77 -21.90 -14.36
C PRO A 99 4.24 -22.94 -15.35
N GLY A 100 4.29 -22.61 -16.65
CA GLY A 100 3.86 -23.52 -17.72
C GLY A 100 2.38 -23.45 -18.10
N VAL A 101 1.60 -22.54 -17.51
CA VAL A 101 0.23 -22.24 -17.97
C VAL A 101 0.27 -21.82 -19.45
N GLY A 102 -0.56 -22.46 -20.29
CA GLY A 102 -0.67 -22.19 -21.71
C GLY A 102 -1.27 -20.82 -22.02
N ALA A 103 -1.11 -20.37 -23.26
CA ALA A 103 -1.61 -19.06 -23.68
C ALA A 103 -3.14 -18.95 -23.57
N ASP A 104 -3.86 -20.00 -23.95
CA ASP A 104 -5.33 -20.01 -23.92
C ASP A 104 -5.86 -20.00 -22.48
N GLU A 105 -5.22 -20.77 -21.58
CA GLU A 105 -5.58 -20.74 -20.16
C GLU A 105 -5.29 -19.38 -19.55
N LYS A 106 -4.17 -18.75 -19.90
CA LYS A 106 -3.84 -17.38 -19.46
C LYS A 106 -4.92 -16.38 -19.88
N VAL A 107 -5.35 -16.43 -21.15
CA VAL A 107 -6.42 -15.58 -21.66
C VAL A 107 -7.72 -15.82 -20.90
N TYR A 108 -8.11 -17.08 -20.74
CA TYR A 108 -9.33 -17.45 -20.00
C TYR A 108 -9.32 -16.93 -18.56
N LEU A 109 -8.23 -17.15 -17.84
CA LEU A 109 -8.09 -16.70 -16.43
C LEU A 109 -8.12 -15.18 -16.32
N THR A 110 -7.43 -14.47 -17.22
CA THR A 110 -7.43 -13.00 -17.24
C THR A 110 -8.84 -12.45 -17.48
N GLU A 111 -9.57 -13.01 -18.44
CA GLU A 111 -10.96 -12.64 -18.73
C GLU A 111 -11.90 -12.93 -17.55
N ALA A 112 -11.74 -14.08 -16.90
CA ALA A 112 -12.55 -14.42 -15.74
C ALA A 112 -12.35 -13.43 -14.60
N LEU A 113 -11.09 -13.08 -14.31
CA LEU A 113 -10.73 -12.09 -13.28
C LEU A 113 -11.21 -10.68 -13.65
N ARG A 114 -11.11 -10.28 -14.91
CA ARG A 114 -11.63 -9.01 -15.38
C ARG A 114 -13.13 -8.91 -15.15
N LYS A 115 -13.89 -9.92 -15.59
CA LYS A 115 -15.35 -9.98 -15.39
C LYS A 115 -15.72 -9.96 -13.91
N MET A 116 -15.01 -10.71 -13.07
CA MET A 116 -15.21 -10.69 -11.62
C MET A 116 -14.99 -9.28 -11.06
N SER A 117 -13.94 -8.58 -11.48
CA SER A 117 -13.61 -7.24 -10.98
C SER A 117 -14.61 -6.14 -11.37
N GLU A 118 -15.52 -6.45 -12.31
CA GLU A 118 -16.59 -5.55 -12.77
C GLU A 118 -17.94 -5.84 -12.08
N THR A 119 -18.02 -6.85 -11.22
CA THR A 119 -19.27 -7.22 -10.55
C THR A 119 -19.58 -6.34 -9.33
N PRO A 120 -20.87 -6.14 -9.01
CA PRO A 120 -21.28 -5.48 -7.77
C PRO A 120 -20.76 -6.17 -6.50
N GLU A 121 -20.68 -7.50 -6.50
CA GLU A 121 -20.16 -8.28 -5.38
C GLU A 121 -18.68 -7.96 -5.12
N TRP A 122 -17.90 -7.73 -6.18
CA TRP A 122 -16.52 -7.28 -6.03
C TRP A 122 -16.43 -5.86 -5.45
N ASP A 123 -17.36 -4.99 -5.83
CA ASP A 123 -17.46 -3.64 -5.25
C ASP A 123 -17.71 -3.70 -3.75
N GLU A 124 -18.62 -4.58 -3.31
CA GLU A 124 -18.87 -4.80 -1.88
C GLU A 124 -17.64 -5.34 -1.14
N VAL A 125 -16.91 -6.28 -1.74
CA VAL A 125 -15.65 -6.80 -1.18
C VAL A 125 -14.61 -5.70 -1.07
N CYS A 126 -14.44 -4.87 -2.09
CA CYS A 126 -13.52 -3.75 -2.06
C CYS A 126 -13.88 -2.76 -0.96
N LEU A 127 -15.15 -2.36 -0.87
CA LEU A 127 -15.63 -1.44 0.14
C LEU A 127 -15.40 -1.99 1.57
N LYS A 128 -15.76 -3.24 1.81
CA LYS A 128 -15.58 -3.90 3.10
C LYS A 128 -14.12 -3.94 3.57
N ASN A 129 -13.18 -4.07 2.63
CA ASN A 129 -11.75 -4.17 2.93
C ASN A 129 -11.01 -2.83 2.79
N GLY A 130 -11.69 -1.74 2.47
CA GLY A 130 -11.05 -0.46 2.19
C GLY A 130 -10.11 -0.50 0.97
N TRP A 131 -10.42 -1.33 -0.03
CA TRP A 131 -9.60 -1.48 -1.23
C TRP A 131 -10.12 -0.59 -2.36
N THR A 132 -9.21 -0.06 -3.16
CA THR A 132 -9.51 0.63 -4.41
C THR A 132 -9.37 -0.34 -5.57
N LYS A 133 -10.33 -0.36 -6.48
CA LYS A 133 -10.25 -1.18 -7.70
C LYS A 133 -9.09 -0.70 -8.57
N ALA A 134 -8.21 -1.62 -8.95
CA ALA A 134 -7.02 -1.35 -9.76
C ALA A 134 -6.67 -2.57 -10.62
N PHE A 135 -7.66 -3.10 -11.37
CA PHE A 135 -7.43 -4.26 -12.21
C PHE A 135 -6.38 -3.95 -13.30
N MET A 136 -5.41 -4.83 -13.41
CA MET A 136 -4.40 -4.82 -14.47
C MET A 136 -4.37 -6.19 -15.14
N GLU A 137 -4.36 -6.21 -16.45
CA GLU A 137 -4.12 -7.42 -17.23
C GLU A 137 -2.67 -7.88 -17.14
N SER A 138 -2.42 -9.13 -17.52
CA SER A 138 -1.14 -9.81 -17.32
C SER A 138 0.08 -9.02 -17.75
N GLU A 139 0.07 -8.39 -18.91
CA GLU A 139 1.23 -7.65 -19.43
C GLU A 139 1.46 -6.34 -18.67
N ALA A 140 0.38 -5.59 -18.43
CA ALA A 140 0.44 -4.37 -17.65
C ALA A 140 0.88 -4.66 -16.21
N PHE A 141 0.37 -5.76 -15.62
CA PHE A 141 0.77 -6.17 -14.28
C PHE A 141 2.22 -6.63 -14.22
N ALA A 142 2.73 -7.35 -15.22
CA ALA A 142 4.14 -7.71 -15.30
C ALA A 142 5.05 -6.47 -15.34
N ALA A 143 4.74 -5.50 -16.20
CA ALA A 143 5.49 -4.24 -16.28
C ALA A 143 5.43 -3.44 -14.97
N PHE A 144 4.28 -3.42 -14.29
CA PHE A 144 4.13 -2.83 -12.97
C PHE A 144 5.02 -3.51 -11.93
N LEU A 145 5.08 -4.86 -11.95
CA LEU A 145 5.91 -5.63 -11.02
C LEU A 145 7.42 -5.38 -11.25
N GLU A 146 7.86 -5.34 -12.50
CA GLU A 146 9.26 -5.03 -12.84
C GLU A 146 9.66 -3.66 -12.28
N LYS A 147 8.87 -2.63 -12.57
CA LYS A 147 9.11 -1.28 -12.06
C LYS A 147 9.12 -1.25 -10.52
N THR A 148 8.12 -1.86 -9.89
CA THR A 148 8.02 -1.91 -8.42
C THR A 148 9.21 -2.64 -7.78
N ASN A 149 9.68 -3.72 -8.42
CA ASN A 149 10.85 -4.46 -7.96
C ASN A 149 12.12 -3.61 -7.99
N GLU A 150 12.34 -2.84 -9.05
CA GLU A 150 13.47 -1.92 -9.17
C GLU A 150 13.40 -0.83 -8.07
N GLU A 151 12.25 -0.18 -7.90
CA GLU A 151 12.05 0.84 -6.88
C GLU A 151 12.32 0.31 -5.46
N TYR A 152 11.85 -0.90 -5.15
CA TYR A 152 12.09 -1.52 -3.84
C TYR A 152 13.54 -1.95 -3.66
N LYS A 153 14.16 -2.47 -4.71
CA LYS A 153 15.58 -2.84 -4.69
C LYS A 153 16.47 -1.63 -4.42
N ASP A 154 16.21 -0.51 -5.07
CA ASP A 154 16.94 0.72 -4.87
C ASP A 154 16.79 1.23 -3.44
N LEU A 155 15.56 1.29 -2.92
CA LEU A 155 15.30 1.72 -1.57
C LEU A 155 15.95 0.78 -0.53
N LEU A 156 15.80 -0.53 -0.69
CA LEU A 156 16.39 -1.52 0.21
C LEU A 156 17.92 -1.51 0.17
N THR A 157 18.51 -1.21 -1.00
CA THR A 157 19.97 -1.03 -1.14
C THR A 157 20.43 0.21 -0.37
N GLU A 158 19.71 1.32 -0.49
CA GLU A 158 20.02 2.57 0.19
C GLU A 158 20.06 2.41 1.72
N ILE A 159 19.12 1.64 2.27
CA ILE A 159 19.07 1.38 3.72
C ILE A 159 19.91 0.17 4.17
N GLY A 160 20.64 -0.46 3.25
CA GLY A 160 21.52 -1.60 3.57
C GLY A 160 20.83 -2.92 3.87
N LEU A 161 19.55 -3.07 3.51
CA LEU A 161 18.77 -4.30 3.71
C LEU A 161 18.71 -5.19 2.46
N PHE A 162 19.12 -4.71 1.30
CA PHE A 162 19.20 -5.52 0.10
C PHE A 162 20.45 -6.41 0.15
N LYS A 163 20.23 -7.73 0.09
CA LYS A 163 21.29 -8.73 -0.10
C LYS A 163 21.17 -9.27 -1.52
N ALA A 164 22.15 -8.95 -2.39
CA ALA A 164 22.28 -9.64 -3.67
C ALA A 164 22.46 -11.15 -3.41
N GLN A 165 21.66 -11.96 -4.07
CA GLN A 165 21.81 -13.42 -4.07
C GLN A 165 22.88 -13.83 -5.06
#